data_fc2ee7cd5e0fa97dc8c743a798fafa38
#
_entry.id   fc2ee7cd5e0fa97dc8c743a798fafa38
#
_cell.length_a   1.000
_cell.length_b   1.000
_cell.length_c   1.000
_cell.angle_alpha   90.00
_cell.angle_beta   90.00
_cell.angle_gamma   90.00
#
_symmetry.space_group_name_H-M   'P 1'
#
loop_
_entity.id
_entity.type
_entity.pdbx_description
1 polymer ?
#
loop_
_entity_poly.entity_id
_entity_poly.type
_entity_poly.pdbx_seq_one_letter_code
_entity_poly.pdbx_strand_id
1 'polypeptide(L)'
;NAMRYGITEGLFKFNDSMEVEPWLAESYTVNDEHTEWVITLKDGIKFSDGCDLTPTKVKEYFEYLKEMGPSGSAKPQKYLEFEATVTADDEANTLTIQTTQPYANLPGQLAHPTMGIVDVADTENFDNGTIGTGPYMIDTFNGVGVGYDLVANPNYREEVPYDEVKLMYMGDASAKTMALQS
;
A
#
# COMPACT_ATOMS: atom_id res chain seq x y z
N ASN A 1 -1.88 8.92 0.01
CA ASN A 1 -0.50 9.41 0.19
C ASN A 1 0.37 8.53 1.09
N ALA A 2 -0.21 7.57 1.84
CA ALA A 2 0.50 6.73 2.80
C ALA A 2 1.71 6.00 2.19
N MET A 3 1.61 5.49 0.95
CA MET A 3 2.72 4.88 0.24
C MET A 3 3.88 5.86 0.01
N ARG A 4 3.59 7.12 -0.35
CA ARG A 4 4.62 8.15 -0.59
C ARG A 4 5.35 8.58 0.68
N TYR A 5 4.73 8.37 1.83
CA TYR A 5 5.29 8.68 3.14
C TYR A 5 5.99 7.48 3.79
N GLY A 6 6.06 6.35 3.07
CA GLY A 6 6.70 5.14 3.57
C GLY A 6 5.89 4.43 4.66
N ILE A 7 4.57 4.61 4.70
CA ILE A 7 3.68 3.95 5.67
C ILE A 7 3.17 2.64 5.10
N THR A 8 2.79 2.63 3.81
CA THR A 8 2.25 1.45 3.12
C THR A 8 3.09 1.09 1.92
N GLU A 9 3.09 -0.18 1.55
CA GLU A 9 3.73 -0.71 0.36
C GLU A 9 2.70 -1.44 -0.50
N GLY A 10 2.92 -1.51 -1.81
CA GLY A 10 2.07 -2.23 -2.75
C GLY A 10 2.60 -3.62 -3.06
N LEU A 11 1.78 -4.45 -3.71
CA LEU A 11 2.24 -5.74 -4.23
C LEU A 11 3.35 -5.53 -5.27
N PHE A 12 3.23 -4.47 -6.06
CA PHE A 12 4.21 -4.04 -7.07
C PHE A 12 4.55 -2.58 -6.87
N LYS A 13 5.65 -2.12 -7.48
CA LYS A 13 6.06 -0.72 -7.54
C LYS A 13 6.63 -0.39 -8.91
N PHE A 14 6.76 0.91 -9.21
CA PHE A 14 7.56 1.39 -10.33
C PHE A 14 9.00 1.63 -9.88
N ASN A 15 9.96 1.15 -10.65
CA ASN A 15 11.36 1.48 -10.46
C ASN A 15 11.70 2.87 -11.08
N ASP A 16 12.95 3.31 -10.96
CA ASP A 16 13.41 4.61 -11.48
C ASP A 16 13.28 4.73 -13.02
N SER A 17 13.21 3.62 -13.74
CA SER A 17 12.98 3.55 -15.18
C SER A 17 11.48 3.50 -15.54
N MET A 18 10.59 3.62 -14.55
CA MET A 18 9.12 3.47 -14.71
C MET A 18 8.68 2.07 -15.16
N GLU A 19 9.51 1.06 -14.93
CA GLU A 19 9.14 -0.33 -15.13
C GLU A 19 8.52 -0.89 -13.86
N VAL A 20 7.54 -1.81 -14.03
CA VAL A 20 6.87 -2.45 -12.90
C VAL A 20 7.72 -3.60 -12.39
N GLU A 21 7.95 -3.63 -11.08
CA GLU A 21 8.66 -4.70 -10.41
C GLU A 21 7.89 -5.19 -9.16
N PRO A 22 8.06 -6.45 -8.73
CA PRO A 22 7.50 -6.94 -7.47
C PRO A 22 8.03 -6.15 -6.27
N TRP A 23 7.16 -5.92 -5.27
CA TRP A 23 7.53 -5.25 -4.02
C TRP A 23 7.21 -6.13 -2.81
N LEU A 24 5.92 -6.19 -2.37
CA LEU A 24 5.45 -7.18 -1.38
C LEU A 24 5.27 -8.55 -2.02
N ALA A 25 5.00 -8.59 -3.33
CA ALA A 25 5.06 -9.83 -4.10
C ALA A 25 6.52 -10.31 -4.23
N GLU A 26 6.72 -11.62 -4.13
CA GLU A 26 7.96 -12.30 -4.51
C GLU A 26 8.00 -12.56 -6.00
N SER A 27 6.90 -13.10 -6.53
CA SER A 27 6.76 -13.49 -7.93
C SER A 27 5.29 -13.55 -8.34
N TYR A 28 5.04 -13.73 -9.62
CA TYR A 28 3.70 -13.98 -10.13
C TYR A 28 3.75 -14.84 -11.39
N THR A 29 2.64 -15.52 -11.66
CA THR A 29 2.37 -16.19 -12.93
C THR A 29 1.04 -15.70 -13.50
N VAL A 30 0.88 -15.79 -14.81
CA VAL A 30 -0.35 -15.40 -15.51
C VAL A 30 -0.66 -16.45 -16.57
N ASN A 31 -1.95 -16.75 -16.79
CA ASN A 31 -2.38 -17.61 -17.89
C ASN A 31 -2.27 -16.90 -19.25
N ASP A 32 -2.35 -17.66 -20.34
CA ASP A 32 -2.18 -17.15 -21.71
C ASP A 32 -3.25 -16.11 -22.07
N GLU A 33 -4.45 -16.22 -21.50
CA GLU A 33 -5.57 -15.32 -21.72
C GLU A 33 -5.46 -14.02 -20.92
N HIS A 34 -4.49 -13.89 -20.00
CA HIS A 34 -4.33 -12.77 -19.08
C HIS A 34 -5.59 -12.49 -18.21
N THR A 35 -6.25 -13.57 -17.80
CA THR A 35 -7.45 -13.54 -16.96
C THR A 35 -7.25 -14.11 -15.57
N GLU A 36 -6.16 -14.84 -15.34
CA GLU A 36 -5.81 -15.42 -14.04
C GLU A 36 -4.36 -15.09 -13.68
N TRP A 37 -4.20 -14.44 -12.55
CA TRP A 37 -2.92 -14.02 -11.99
C TRP A 37 -2.73 -14.68 -10.62
N VAL A 38 -1.66 -15.46 -10.46
CA VAL A 38 -1.28 -16.04 -9.18
C VAL A 38 -0.05 -15.30 -8.67
N ILE A 39 -0.19 -14.61 -7.57
CA ILE A 39 0.84 -13.77 -6.96
C ILE A 39 1.30 -14.46 -5.67
N THR A 40 2.59 -14.76 -5.58
CA THR A 40 3.21 -15.27 -4.35
C THR A 40 3.74 -14.09 -3.55
N LEU A 41 3.41 -14.02 -2.27
CA LEU A 41 3.91 -12.98 -1.37
C LEU A 41 5.30 -13.33 -0.86
N LYS A 42 6.08 -12.31 -0.49
CA LYS A 42 7.32 -12.49 0.27
C LYS A 42 7.02 -12.99 1.67
N ASP A 43 7.85 -13.89 2.16
CA ASP A 43 7.72 -14.41 3.52
C ASP A 43 8.18 -13.40 4.59
N GLY A 44 7.61 -13.51 5.77
CA GLY A 44 8.07 -12.81 6.98
C GLY A 44 7.79 -11.30 7.00
N ILE A 45 6.95 -10.79 6.11
CA ILE A 45 6.54 -9.38 6.14
C ILE A 45 5.51 -9.17 7.25
N LYS A 46 5.70 -8.11 8.02
CA LYS A 46 4.80 -7.71 9.09
C LYS A 46 4.23 -6.32 8.88
N PHE A 47 3.01 -6.14 9.36
CA PHE A 47 2.44 -4.82 9.56
C PHE A 47 3.10 -4.11 10.76
N SER A 48 2.89 -2.81 10.87
CA SER A 48 3.46 -1.98 11.94
C SER A 48 2.96 -2.35 13.34
N ASP A 49 1.82 -3.02 13.46
CA ASP A 49 1.28 -3.58 14.70
C ASP A 49 1.88 -4.95 15.09
N GLY A 50 2.73 -5.52 14.22
CA GLY A 50 3.38 -6.82 14.41
C GLY A 50 2.62 -8.01 13.85
N CYS A 51 1.41 -7.84 13.31
CA CYS A 51 0.68 -8.89 12.61
C CYS A 51 1.38 -9.26 11.30
N ASP A 52 1.32 -10.54 10.93
CA ASP A 52 1.89 -11.00 9.66
C ASP A 52 1.05 -10.53 8.48
N LEU A 53 1.71 -10.13 7.39
CA LEU A 53 1.06 -9.93 6.10
C LEU A 53 0.77 -11.31 5.49
N THR A 54 -0.52 -11.61 5.29
CA THR A 54 -0.96 -12.86 4.66
C THR A 54 -1.78 -12.58 3.42
N PRO A 55 -1.91 -13.55 2.48
CA PRO A 55 -2.83 -13.45 1.35
C PRO A 55 -4.26 -13.10 1.76
N THR A 56 -4.75 -13.65 2.87
CA THR A 56 -6.08 -13.31 3.42
C THR A 56 -6.18 -11.82 3.76
N LYS A 57 -5.19 -11.22 4.41
CA LYS A 57 -5.20 -9.79 4.73
C LYS A 57 -5.16 -8.89 3.48
N VAL A 58 -4.42 -9.29 2.45
CA VAL A 58 -4.43 -8.58 1.16
C VAL A 58 -5.80 -8.67 0.49
N LYS A 59 -6.43 -9.85 0.51
CA LYS A 59 -7.78 -10.06 0.00
C LYS A 59 -8.80 -9.17 0.75
N GLU A 60 -8.77 -9.15 2.08
CA GLU A 60 -9.64 -8.31 2.91
C GLU A 60 -9.50 -6.82 2.54
N TYR A 61 -8.28 -6.36 2.31
CA TYR A 61 -8.04 -4.99 1.85
C TYR A 61 -8.66 -4.71 0.48
N PHE A 62 -8.55 -5.64 -0.49
CA PHE A 62 -9.18 -5.47 -1.80
C PHE A 62 -10.71 -5.51 -1.73
N GLU A 63 -11.28 -6.35 -0.87
CA GLU A 63 -12.72 -6.38 -0.61
C GLU A 63 -13.20 -5.06 0.01
N TYR A 64 -12.48 -4.55 1.00
CA TYR A 64 -12.73 -3.24 1.59
C TYR A 64 -12.71 -2.12 0.55
N LEU A 65 -11.72 -2.09 -0.36
CA LEU A 65 -11.68 -1.11 -1.44
C LEU A 65 -12.89 -1.19 -2.38
N LYS A 66 -13.40 -2.38 -2.66
CA LYS A 66 -14.61 -2.58 -3.46
C LYS A 66 -15.86 -2.06 -2.74
N GLU A 67 -15.98 -2.32 -1.45
CA GLU A 67 -17.13 -1.87 -0.63
C GLU A 67 -17.17 -0.34 -0.49
N MET A 68 -16.02 0.32 -0.40
CA MET A 68 -15.96 1.78 -0.31
C MET A 68 -16.57 2.49 -1.53
N GLY A 69 -16.73 1.79 -2.65
CA GLY A 69 -17.40 2.30 -3.84
C GLY A 69 -16.77 3.58 -4.42
N PRO A 70 -17.38 4.20 -5.45
CA PRO A 70 -16.81 5.36 -6.15
C PRO A 70 -16.89 6.69 -5.36
N SER A 71 -17.28 6.68 -4.09
CA SER A 71 -17.59 7.88 -3.30
C SER A 71 -16.40 8.55 -2.64
N GLY A 72 -15.20 7.95 -2.66
CA GLY A 72 -14.01 8.52 -2.03
C GLY A 72 -13.22 9.46 -2.94
N SER A 73 -12.53 10.45 -2.37
CA SER A 73 -11.65 11.38 -3.10
C SER A 73 -10.43 10.69 -3.75
N ALA A 74 -10.04 9.52 -3.26
CA ALA A 74 -8.89 8.76 -3.74
C ALA A 74 -9.23 7.77 -4.87
N LYS A 75 -10.49 7.39 -5.04
CA LYS A 75 -10.98 6.45 -6.06
C LYS A 75 -10.06 5.24 -6.32
N PRO A 76 -9.67 4.48 -5.30
CA PRO A 76 -8.82 3.32 -5.52
C PRO A 76 -9.49 2.29 -6.44
N GLN A 77 -10.83 2.24 -6.49
CA GLN A 77 -11.60 1.41 -7.41
C GLN A 77 -11.27 1.66 -8.88
N LYS A 78 -10.79 2.84 -9.24
CA LYS A 78 -10.33 3.11 -10.61
C LYS A 78 -9.23 2.15 -11.04
N TYR A 79 -8.46 1.64 -10.09
CA TYR A 79 -7.37 0.70 -10.31
C TYR A 79 -7.78 -0.76 -10.10
N LEU A 80 -9.03 -0.99 -9.68
CA LEU A 80 -9.70 -2.27 -9.56
C LEU A 80 -10.99 -2.28 -10.41
N GLU A 81 -11.01 -1.57 -11.54
CA GLU A 81 -12.15 -1.45 -12.47
C GLU A 81 -12.51 -2.74 -13.20
N PHE A 82 -11.99 -3.85 -12.77
CA PHE A 82 -12.32 -5.15 -13.32
C PHE A 82 -13.18 -5.92 -12.31
N GLU A 83 -14.21 -6.55 -12.80
CA GLU A 83 -14.90 -7.57 -12.03
C GLU A 83 -13.92 -8.72 -11.78
N ALA A 84 -13.22 -8.63 -10.66
CA ALA A 84 -12.24 -9.63 -10.26
C ALA A 84 -12.74 -10.41 -9.06
N THR A 85 -12.48 -11.70 -9.07
CA THR A 85 -12.55 -12.56 -7.90
C THR A 85 -11.14 -12.69 -7.32
N VAL A 86 -10.99 -12.44 -6.03
CA VAL A 86 -9.74 -12.59 -5.31
C VAL A 86 -9.85 -13.77 -4.36
N THR A 87 -8.93 -14.73 -4.49
CA THR A 87 -8.83 -15.90 -3.62
C THR A 87 -7.49 -15.89 -2.92
N ALA A 88 -7.49 -16.17 -1.63
CA ALA A 88 -6.28 -16.23 -0.80
C ALA A 88 -6.03 -17.68 -0.38
N ASP A 89 -4.77 -18.08 -0.39
CA ASP A 89 -4.26 -19.34 0.16
C ASP A 89 -3.07 -18.99 1.06
N ASP A 90 -3.32 -18.94 2.37
CA ASP A 90 -2.30 -18.57 3.36
C ASP A 90 -1.28 -19.71 3.56
N GLU A 91 -1.63 -20.96 3.30
CA GLU A 91 -0.70 -22.08 3.39
C GLU A 91 0.31 -22.07 2.24
N ALA A 92 -0.15 -21.78 1.03
CA ALA A 92 0.70 -21.63 -0.15
C ALA A 92 1.34 -20.23 -0.26
N ASN A 93 0.96 -19.28 0.59
CA ASN A 93 1.34 -17.86 0.55
C ASN A 93 1.03 -17.20 -0.80
N THR A 94 -0.13 -17.52 -1.39
CA THR A 94 -0.53 -17.04 -2.71
C THR A 94 -1.86 -16.31 -2.71
N LEU A 95 -1.95 -15.30 -3.58
CA LEU A 95 -3.16 -14.56 -3.91
C LEU A 95 -3.50 -14.81 -5.38
N THR A 96 -4.69 -15.33 -5.67
CA THR A 96 -5.17 -15.51 -7.05
C THR A 96 -6.18 -14.44 -7.39
N ILE A 97 -5.93 -13.70 -8.47
CA ILE A 97 -6.85 -12.68 -9.01
C ILE A 97 -7.37 -13.19 -10.36
N GLN A 98 -8.67 -13.42 -10.45
CA GLN A 98 -9.35 -13.80 -11.68
C GLN A 98 -10.18 -12.65 -12.19
N THR A 99 -9.99 -12.25 -13.46
CA THR A 99 -10.71 -11.17 -14.12
C THR A 99 -11.68 -11.74 -15.16
N THR A 100 -12.79 -11.05 -15.42
CA THR A 100 -13.78 -11.47 -16.42
C THR A 100 -13.36 -11.14 -17.85
N GLN A 101 -12.36 -10.29 -18.01
CA GLN A 101 -11.78 -9.87 -19.28
C GLN A 101 -10.26 -9.93 -19.20
N PRO A 102 -9.55 -10.11 -20.33
CA PRO A 102 -8.10 -10.04 -20.37
C PRO A 102 -7.58 -8.72 -19.81
N TYR A 103 -6.62 -8.79 -18.90
CA TYR A 103 -6.08 -7.63 -18.21
C TYR A 103 -4.54 -7.66 -18.10
N ALA A 104 -3.87 -7.47 -19.24
CA ALA A 104 -2.41 -7.62 -19.33
C ALA A 104 -1.59 -6.67 -18.43
N ASN A 105 -2.15 -5.52 -18.02
CA ASN A 105 -1.47 -4.53 -17.19
C ASN A 105 -1.87 -4.57 -15.71
N LEU A 106 -2.30 -5.71 -15.18
CA LEU A 106 -2.66 -5.83 -13.77
C LEU A 106 -1.53 -5.44 -12.81
N PRO A 107 -0.26 -5.87 -12.99
CA PRO A 107 0.84 -5.44 -12.12
C PRO A 107 1.04 -3.92 -12.09
N GLY A 108 0.92 -3.25 -13.23
CA GLY A 108 1.01 -1.78 -13.32
C GLY A 108 -0.11 -1.06 -12.56
N GLN A 109 -1.31 -1.60 -12.56
CA GLN A 109 -2.43 -1.09 -11.76
C GLN A 109 -2.16 -1.27 -10.27
N LEU A 110 -1.67 -2.43 -9.86
CA LEU A 110 -1.34 -2.74 -8.47
C LEU A 110 -0.09 -2.01 -7.96
N ALA A 111 0.74 -1.45 -8.85
CA ALA A 111 1.88 -0.61 -8.50
C ALA A 111 1.49 0.86 -8.22
N HIS A 112 0.24 1.25 -8.47
CA HIS A 112 -0.19 2.62 -8.26
C HIS A 112 -0.17 2.99 -6.77
N PRO A 113 0.26 4.22 -6.37
CA PRO A 113 0.37 4.63 -4.98
C PRO A 113 -0.91 4.55 -4.12
N THR A 114 -2.09 4.44 -4.76
CA THR A 114 -3.36 4.23 -4.05
C THR A 114 -3.60 2.78 -3.67
N MET A 115 -2.78 1.85 -4.17
CA MET A 115 -2.89 0.41 -3.92
C MET A 115 -1.95 -0.08 -2.81
N GLY A 116 -1.43 0.83 -2.00
CA GLY A 116 -0.66 0.48 -0.81
C GLY A 116 -1.51 -0.30 0.18
N ILE A 117 -1.05 -1.49 0.57
CA ILE A 117 -1.79 -2.43 1.43
C ILE A 117 -1.84 -1.88 2.85
N VAL A 118 -3.04 -1.93 3.46
CA VAL A 118 -3.26 -1.61 4.87
C VAL A 118 -3.96 -2.77 5.55
N ASP A 119 -3.72 -2.96 6.84
CA ASP A 119 -4.55 -3.83 7.66
C ASP A 119 -5.91 -3.13 7.90
N VAL A 120 -6.99 -3.79 7.51
CA VAL A 120 -8.36 -3.26 7.64
C VAL A 120 -9.01 -3.59 8.98
N ALA A 121 -8.27 -4.13 9.93
CA ALA A 121 -8.79 -4.45 11.26
C ALA A 121 -9.23 -3.20 12.05
N ASP A 122 -8.65 -2.02 11.76
CA ASP A 122 -8.98 -0.74 12.42
C ASP A 122 -9.15 0.40 11.41
N THR A 123 -10.21 0.33 10.61
CA THR A 123 -10.52 1.35 9.60
C THR A 123 -11.02 2.68 10.19
N GLU A 124 -11.53 2.69 11.41
CA GLU A 124 -12.05 3.88 12.07
C GLU A 124 -10.95 4.89 12.41
N ASN A 125 -9.71 4.41 12.58
CA ASN A 125 -8.54 5.21 12.93
C ASN A 125 -7.55 5.45 11.78
N PHE A 126 -7.95 5.24 10.53
CA PHE A 126 -7.02 5.37 9.38
C PHE A 126 -6.27 6.70 9.31
N ASP A 127 -6.87 7.80 9.76
CA ASP A 127 -6.20 9.11 9.79
C ASP A 127 -5.13 9.21 10.89
N ASN A 128 -5.32 8.46 11.99
CA ASN A 128 -4.46 8.51 13.17
C ASN A 128 -3.51 7.31 13.30
N GLY A 129 -3.73 6.25 12.51
CA GLY A 129 -3.02 5.01 12.73
C GLY A 129 -3.13 4.02 11.60
N THR A 130 -3.01 4.47 10.33
CA THR A 130 -2.94 3.53 9.21
C THR A 130 -1.87 2.47 9.46
N ILE A 131 -2.29 1.21 9.58
CA ILE A 131 -1.42 0.07 9.80
C ILE A 131 -0.93 -0.44 8.44
N GLY A 132 0.31 -0.17 8.12
CA GLY A 132 0.96 -0.57 6.87
C GLY A 132 2.20 -1.41 7.11
N THR A 133 2.86 -1.81 6.03
CA THR A 133 4.08 -2.64 6.04
C THR A 133 5.34 -1.82 5.82
N GLY A 134 5.23 -0.51 5.66
CA GLY A 134 6.34 0.36 5.29
C GLY A 134 7.32 0.65 6.43
N PRO A 135 8.43 1.35 6.12
CA PRO A 135 9.49 1.68 7.09
C PRO A 135 9.03 2.62 8.22
N TYR A 136 7.94 3.35 8.01
CA TYR A 136 7.43 4.32 8.98
C TYR A 136 5.99 4.02 9.38
N MET A 137 5.63 4.44 10.59
CA MET A 137 4.26 4.43 11.09
C MET A 137 3.88 5.82 11.62
N ILE A 138 2.58 6.13 11.65
CA ILE A 138 2.09 7.39 12.20
C ILE A 138 2.18 7.32 13.72
N ASP A 139 2.91 8.27 14.32
CA ASP A 139 2.91 8.53 15.76
C ASP A 139 1.80 9.52 16.10
N THR A 140 1.78 10.65 15.40
CA THR A 140 0.80 11.72 15.66
C THR A 140 0.24 12.28 14.36
N PHE A 141 -1.08 12.39 14.26
CA PHE A 141 -1.76 13.16 13.25
C PHE A 141 -2.00 14.59 13.77
N ASN A 142 -1.29 15.56 13.20
CA ASN A 142 -1.32 16.95 13.66
C ASN A 142 -2.53 17.75 13.12
N GLY A 143 -3.39 17.12 12.32
CA GLY A 143 -4.59 17.73 11.75
C GLY A 143 -4.52 17.96 10.24
N VAL A 144 -5.70 18.13 9.64
CA VAL A 144 -5.84 18.39 8.20
C VAL A 144 -5.12 19.69 7.84
N GLY A 145 -4.21 19.62 6.85
CA GLY A 145 -3.42 20.78 6.41
C GLY A 145 -2.26 21.15 7.34
N VAL A 146 -1.98 20.38 8.37
CA VAL A 146 -0.85 20.57 9.29
C VAL A 146 0.25 19.55 9.00
N GLY A 147 -0.03 18.25 9.16
CA GLY A 147 0.91 17.18 8.84
C GLY A 147 0.84 15.99 9.75
N TYR A 148 1.93 15.22 9.75
CA TYR A 148 2.08 14.00 10.55
C TYR A 148 3.47 13.95 11.16
N ASP A 149 3.58 13.45 12.38
CA ASP A 149 4.82 12.97 12.95
C ASP A 149 4.85 11.45 12.75
N LEU A 150 5.93 10.95 12.14
CA LEU A 150 6.15 9.55 11.87
C LEU A 150 7.33 9.05 12.70
N VAL A 151 7.27 7.79 13.08
CA VAL A 151 8.38 7.08 13.74
C VAL A 151 8.74 5.83 12.93
N ALA A 152 9.97 5.35 13.10
CA ALA A 152 10.42 4.12 12.48
C ALA A 152 9.51 2.96 12.89
N ASN A 153 9.11 2.14 11.92
CA ASN A 153 8.34 0.92 12.17
C ASN A 153 9.28 -0.17 12.73
N PRO A 154 9.11 -0.59 14.00
CA PRO A 154 10.01 -1.58 14.61
C PRO A 154 9.88 -2.98 13.99
N ASN A 155 8.83 -3.22 13.23
CA ASN A 155 8.56 -4.50 12.54
C ASN A 155 8.98 -4.46 11.06
N TYR A 156 9.60 -3.36 10.60
CA TYR A 156 10.07 -3.28 9.22
C TYR A 156 11.28 -4.22 9.01
N ARG A 157 11.32 -4.86 7.86
CA ARG A 157 12.27 -5.93 7.52
C ARG A 157 13.70 -5.45 7.23
N GLU A 158 13.90 -4.15 7.06
CA GLU A 158 15.19 -3.55 6.73
C GLU A 158 15.53 -2.42 7.71
N GLU A 159 16.78 -1.96 7.70
CA GLU A 159 17.19 -0.82 8.50
C GLU A 159 16.51 0.47 8.00
N VAL A 160 15.96 1.23 8.93
CA VAL A 160 15.28 2.50 8.65
C VAL A 160 16.25 3.65 8.88
N PRO A 161 16.43 4.58 7.91
CA PRO A 161 17.50 5.59 7.98
C PRO A 161 17.27 6.68 9.03
N TYR A 162 16.03 6.89 9.47
CA TYR A 162 15.67 7.91 10.46
C TYR A 162 14.72 7.34 11.49
N ASP A 163 14.93 7.66 12.77
CA ASP A 163 14.05 7.24 13.86
C ASP A 163 12.70 7.99 13.83
N GLU A 164 12.74 9.27 13.43
CA GLU A 164 11.58 10.16 13.36
C GLU A 164 11.57 10.94 12.04
N VAL A 165 10.37 11.17 11.49
CA VAL A 165 10.15 12.00 10.31
C VAL A 165 8.96 12.91 10.54
N LYS A 166 9.14 14.23 10.32
CA LYS A 166 8.05 15.21 10.41
C LYS A 166 7.58 15.62 9.02
N LEU A 167 6.33 15.33 8.72
CA LEU A 167 5.67 15.75 7.49
C LEU A 167 4.85 17.01 7.79
N MET A 168 5.28 18.13 7.24
CA MET A 168 4.58 19.43 7.42
C MET A 168 3.97 19.89 6.12
N TYR A 169 2.72 20.30 6.15
CA TYR A 169 2.08 20.99 5.03
C TYR A 169 2.41 22.46 5.07
N MET A 170 3.05 22.98 4.02
CA MET A 170 3.34 24.38 3.83
C MET A 170 2.73 24.86 2.51
N GLY A 171 1.70 25.67 2.58
CA GLY A 171 0.99 26.21 1.39
C GLY A 171 1.78 27.27 0.63
N ASP A 172 2.70 27.96 1.31
CA ASP A 172 3.47 29.09 0.74
C ASP A 172 4.91 28.66 0.41
N ALA A 173 5.36 29.00 -0.81
CA ALA A 173 6.71 28.71 -1.29
C ALA A 173 7.80 29.45 -0.46
N SER A 174 7.52 30.68 0.01
CA SER A 174 8.45 31.45 0.83
C SER A 174 8.66 30.80 2.20
N ALA A 175 7.58 30.27 2.80
CA ALA A 175 7.65 29.53 4.06
C ALA A 175 8.49 28.25 3.92
N LYS A 176 8.36 27.53 2.79
CA LYS A 176 9.19 26.35 2.49
C LYS A 176 10.68 26.70 2.42
N THR A 177 11.00 27.81 1.74
CA THR A 177 12.40 28.26 1.60
C THR A 177 12.98 28.65 2.95
N MET A 178 12.24 29.37 3.79
CA MET A 178 12.70 29.74 5.14
C MET A 178 12.89 28.52 6.04
N ALA A 179 12.01 27.54 5.97
CA ALA A 179 12.12 26.31 6.76
C ALA A 179 13.33 25.44 6.36
N LEU A 180 13.80 25.53 5.11
CA LEU A 180 14.99 24.84 4.64
C LEU A 180 16.29 25.57 5.02
N GLN A 181 16.23 26.83 5.44
CA GLN A 181 17.38 27.66 5.80
C GLN A 181 17.61 27.72 7.32
N SER A 182 16.67 27.24 8.11
CA SER A 182 16.74 27.16 9.58
C SER A 182 17.21 25.78 10.04
#